data_1af2020398f9a99c2e210971b74a81af
#
_entry.id   1af2020398f9a99c2e210971b74a81af
#
_cell.length_a   1.000
_cell.length_b   1.000
_cell.length_c   1.000
_cell.angle_alpha   90.00
_cell.angle_beta   90.00
_cell.angle_gamma   90.00
#
_symmetry.space_group_name_H-M   'P 1'
#
loop_
_entity.id
_entity.type
_entity.pdbx_description
1 polymer ?
#
loop_
_entity_poly.entity_id
_entity_poly.type
_entity_poly.pdbx_seq_one_letter_code
_entity_poly.pdbx_strand_id
1 'polypeptide(L)'
;MEKQVVSKKRVSDHGEVYTRKREVNAMLDLVKQETERIESRFLEPACGTGNFLSEILERKLRVVESRYGKSQLDYERYAVLAVSSIYGIDILEDNVQQCRQRLFDIFDLAYTRLFREAAKDECRKAVQFILGRNIIRGDALTLQTVGDKPRSIVFSEWSPVNGSMLKRRDFTFHGLLAHAEHQALPLFSDLGEDVFLPTPEKEYPLVHFLKVADAGQP
;
A
#
# COMPACT_ATOMS: atom_id res chain seq x y z
N MET A 1 25.09 10.32 9.72
CA MET A 1 23.92 10.27 10.66
C MET A 1 22.68 10.55 9.85
N GLU A 2 21.71 9.64 9.89
CA GLU A 2 20.39 9.87 9.27
C GLU A 2 19.68 11.04 9.98
N LYS A 3 19.22 12.02 9.20
CA LYS A 3 18.45 13.12 9.75
C LYS A 3 17.07 12.61 10.18
N GLN A 4 16.74 12.74 11.47
CA GLN A 4 15.43 12.36 12.01
C GLN A 4 14.35 13.46 11.89
N VAL A 5 14.74 14.64 11.47
CA VAL A 5 13.87 15.83 11.46
C VAL A 5 14.15 16.65 10.22
N VAL A 6 13.12 17.04 9.48
CA VAL A 6 13.23 17.97 8.34
C VAL A 6 13.46 19.40 8.86
N SER A 7 12.63 19.85 9.78
CA SER A 7 12.78 21.16 10.43
C SER A 7 12.15 21.17 11.82
N LYS A 8 12.63 22.07 12.71
CA LYS A 8 12.02 22.28 14.03
C LYS A 8 10.55 22.72 13.94
N LYS A 9 10.20 23.46 12.90
CA LYS A 9 8.83 23.91 12.65
C LYS A 9 7.90 22.73 12.35
N ARG A 10 8.30 21.79 11.50
CA ARG A 10 7.50 20.60 11.18
C ARG A 10 7.31 19.67 12.39
N VAL A 11 8.31 19.60 13.27
CA VAL A 11 8.17 18.87 14.54
C VAL A 11 7.14 19.55 15.45
N SER A 12 7.21 20.90 15.56
CA SER A 12 6.25 21.65 16.38
C SER A 12 4.83 21.59 15.86
N ASP A 13 4.66 21.73 14.54
CA ASP A 13 3.34 21.88 13.92
C ASP A 13 2.65 20.52 13.64
N HIS A 14 3.43 19.46 13.41
CA HIS A 14 2.93 18.16 12.95
C HIS A 14 3.50 16.95 13.70
N GLY A 15 4.39 17.16 14.66
CA GLY A 15 5.05 16.05 15.38
C GLY A 15 5.96 15.20 14.49
N GLU A 16 6.41 15.74 13.34
CA GLU A 16 7.13 14.97 12.33
C GLU A 16 8.54 14.59 12.78
N VAL A 17 8.69 13.33 13.20
CA VAL A 17 9.97 12.71 13.56
C VAL A 17 10.12 11.39 12.82
N TYR A 18 11.20 11.26 12.05
CA TYR A 18 11.45 10.05 11.29
C TYR A 18 12.06 8.94 12.17
N THR A 19 11.45 7.77 12.13
CA THR A 19 12.01 6.56 12.74
C THR A 19 13.23 6.11 11.94
N ARG A 20 14.35 5.85 12.62
CA ARG A 20 15.58 5.38 11.97
C ARG A 20 15.40 3.99 11.37
N LYS A 21 16.13 3.70 10.30
CA LYS A 21 16.06 2.39 9.61
C LYS A 21 16.29 1.21 10.57
N ARG A 22 17.19 1.34 11.55
CA ARG A 22 17.45 0.30 12.56
C ARG A 22 16.23 0.00 13.42
N GLU A 23 15.53 1.05 13.89
CA GLU A 23 14.33 0.91 14.71
C GLU A 23 13.17 0.34 13.87
N VAL A 24 13.00 0.84 12.63
CA VAL A 24 12.01 0.30 11.67
C VAL A 24 12.22 -1.19 11.50
N ASN A 25 13.45 -1.64 11.22
CA ASN A 25 13.75 -3.06 11.05
C ASN A 25 13.46 -3.87 12.31
N ALA A 26 13.87 -3.39 13.49
CA ALA A 26 13.61 -4.08 14.75
C ALA A 26 12.10 -4.26 15.02
N MET A 27 11.27 -3.24 14.70
CA MET A 27 9.83 -3.33 14.84
C MET A 27 9.21 -4.29 13.81
N LEU A 28 9.64 -4.24 12.56
CA LEU A 28 9.14 -5.14 11.51
C LEU A 28 9.58 -6.59 11.70
N ASP A 29 10.67 -6.83 12.43
CA ASP A 29 11.10 -8.19 12.76
C ASP A 29 10.15 -8.88 13.76
N LEU A 30 9.40 -8.12 14.55
CA LEU A 30 8.35 -8.67 15.43
C LEU A 30 7.19 -9.30 14.62
N VAL A 31 6.97 -8.80 13.41
CA VAL A 31 5.93 -9.28 12.48
C VAL A 31 6.55 -9.80 11.17
N LYS A 32 7.73 -10.40 11.26
CA LYS A 32 8.52 -10.83 10.09
C LYS A 32 7.71 -11.72 9.15
N GLN A 33 6.94 -12.66 9.69
CA GLN A 33 6.14 -13.60 8.89
C GLN A 33 5.16 -12.86 7.97
N GLU A 34 4.56 -11.77 8.44
CA GLU A 34 3.64 -10.95 7.65
C GLU A 34 4.39 -10.06 6.65
N THR A 35 5.57 -9.53 7.00
CA THR A 35 6.38 -8.73 6.06
C THR A 35 6.99 -9.54 4.93
N GLU A 36 7.14 -10.86 5.11
CA GLU A 36 7.63 -11.80 4.09
C GLU A 36 6.49 -12.50 3.32
N ARG A 37 5.24 -12.20 3.66
CA ARG A 37 4.05 -12.69 2.97
C ARG A 37 3.57 -11.65 1.96
N ILE A 38 3.57 -12.01 0.66
CA ILE A 38 3.38 -11.07 -0.45
C ILE A 38 2.05 -10.32 -0.34
N GLU A 39 0.97 -11.05 -0.01
CA GLU A 39 -0.40 -10.53 0.03
C GLU A 39 -0.80 -9.89 1.38
N SER A 40 -0.01 -10.03 2.45
CA SER A 40 -0.33 -9.41 3.74
C SER A 40 -0.41 -7.90 3.62
N ARG A 41 -1.51 -7.33 4.10
CA ARG A 41 -1.80 -5.90 3.99
C ARG A 41 -1.19 -5.13 5.15
N PHE A 42 -0.58 -4.00 4.82
CA PHE A 42 0.01 -3.08 5.79
C PHE A 42 -0.54 -1.68 5.57
N LEU A 43 -1.05 -1.08 6.63
CA LEU A 43 -1.47 0.32 6.66
C LEU A 43 -0.61 1.09 7.66
N GLU A 44 0.02 2.16 7.20
CA GLU A 44 0.71 3.14 8.03
C GLU A 44 -0.11 4.45 8.07
N PRO A 45 -0.78 4.77 9.19
CA PRO A 45 -1.69 5.91 9.25
C PRO A 45 -0.98 7.27 9.37
N ALA A 46 0.34 7.27 9.54
CA ALA A 46 1.20 8.46 9.54
C ALA A 46 2.49 8.13 8.79
N CYS A 47 2.36 7.84 7.49
CA CYS A 47 3.43 7.18 6.76
C CYS A 47 4.66 8.05 6.51
N GLY A 48 4.58 9.38 6.69
CA GLY A 48 5.65 10.29 6.37
C GLY A 48 6.17 10.08 4.94
N THR A 49 7.48 10.06 4.79
CA THR A 49 8.13 9.72 3.51
C THR A 49 8.27 8.22 3.25
N GLY A 50 7.55 7.38 4.01
CA GLY A 50 7.44 5.94 3.79
C GLY A 50 8.56 5.10 4.39
N ASN A 51 9.11 5.44 5.55
CA ASN A 51 10.21 4.68 6.16
C ASN A 51 9.83 3.21 6.45
N PHE A 52 8.66 2.97 7.05
CA PHE A 52 8.15 1.61 7.28
C PHE A 52 7.73 0.94 5.98
N LEU A 53 6.96 1.64 5.16
CA LEU A 53 6.40 1.08 3.92
C LEU A 53 7.49 0.67 2.93
N SER A 54 8.59 1.43 2.84
CA SER A 54 9.72 1.09 1.98
C SER A 54 10.41 -0.19 2.42
N GLU A 55 10.66 -0.37 3.72
CA GLU A 55 11.28 -1.60 4.22
C GLU A 55 10.36 -2.82 4.06
N ILE A 56 9.04 -2.65 4.26
CA ILE A 56 8.05 -3.70 3.99
C ILE A 56 8.09 -4.10 2.51
N LEU A 57 8.09 -3.11 1.60
CA LEU A 57 8.15 -3.38 0.16
C LEU A 57 9.44 -4.08 -0.24
N GLU A 58 10.59 -3.65 0.28
CA GLU A 58 11.89 -4.32 0.03
C GLU A 58 11.86 -5.79 0.48
N ARG A 59 11.26 -6.10 1.64
CA ARG A 59 11.13 -7.48 2.15
C ARG A 59 10.25 -8.32 1.23
N LYS A 60 9.08 -7.80 0.83
CA LYS A 60 8.16 -8.48 -0.08
C LYS A 60 8.78 -8.72 -1.46
N LEU A 61 9.44 -7.72 -2.04
CA LEU A 61 10.08 -7.87 -3.34
C LEU A 61 11.23 -8.88 -3.33
N ARG A 62 11.98 -8.99 -2.22
CA ARG A 62 12.98 -10.08 -2.05
C ARG A 62 12.33 -11.47 -2.10
N VAL A 63 11.16 -11.63 -1.49
CA VAL A 63 10.40 -12.89 -1.57
C VAL A 63 9.89 -13.15 -2.98
N VAL A 64 9.36 -12.11 -3.65
CA VAL A 64 8.92 -12.21 -5.06
C VAL A 64 10.08 -12.61 -5.96
N GLU A 65 11.23 -11.96 -5.82
CA GLU A 65 12.43 -12.30 -6.60
C GLU A 65 12.88 -13.74 -6.37
N SER A 66 12.96 -14.16 -5.11
CA SER A 66 13.37 -15.51 -4.75
C SER A 66 12.46 -16.59 -5.34
N ARG A 67 11.14 -16.35 -5.37
CA ARG A 67 10.15 -17.32 -5.83
C ARG A 67 9.90 -17.25 -7.33
N TYR A 68 9.89 -16.06 -7.90
CA TYR A 68 9.38 -15.79 -9.25
C TYR A 68 10.37 -15.07 -10.17
N GLY A 69 11.59 -14.78 -9.73
CA GLY A 69 12.57 -14.02 -10.51
C GLY A 69 13.00 -14.65 -11.85
N LYS A 70 12.68 -15.96 -12.07
CA LYS A 70 12.97 -16.66 -13.32
C LYS A 70 11.89 -16.49 -14.39
N SER A 71 10.69 -16.03 -14.03
CA SER A 71 9.55 -15.78 -14.92
C SER A 71 9.15 -14.32 -14.83
N GLN A 72 9.33 -13.57 -15.90
CA GLN A 72 8.97 -12.14 -15.92
C GLN A 72 7.48 -11.95 -15.63
N LEU A 73 6.60 -12.74 -16.25
CA LEU A 73 5.16 -12.63 -16.03
C LEU A 73 4.77 -12.88 -14.57
N ASP A 74 5.34 -13.91 -13.94
CA ASP A 74 5.04 -14.20 -12.54
C ASP A 74 5.63 -13.14 -11.61
N TYR A 75 6.88 -12.71 -11.87
CA TYR A 75 7.48 -11.63 -11.10
C TYR A 75 6.61 -10.36 -11.17
N GLU A 76 6.24 -9.90 -12.36
CA GLU A 76 5.39 -8.72 -12.57
C GLU A 76 4.07 -8.85 -11.79
N ARG A 77 3.40 -9.98 -11.90
CA ARG A 77 2.13 -10.25 -11.22
C ARG A 77 2.25 -10.17 -9.70
N TYR A 78 3.25 -10.84 -9.13
CA TYR A 78 3.45 -10.87 -7.69
C TYR A 78 4.09 -9.59 -7.13
N ALA A 79 4.89 -8.88 -7.91
CA ALA A 79 5.40 -7.55 -7.53
C ALA A 79 4.26 -6.52 -7.49
N VAL A 80 3.36 -6.52 -8.47
CA VAL A 80 2.15 -5.69 -8.45
C VAL A 80 1.28 -6.04 -7.24
N LEU A 81 1.12 -7.32 -6.89
CA LEU A 81 0.38 -7.76 -5.70
C LEU A 81 1.07 -7.27 -4.41
N ALA A 82 2.39 -7.35 -4.33
CA ALA A 82 3.15 -6.82 -3.18
C ALA A 82 2.93 -5.32 -2.99
N VAL A 83 3.01 -4.53 -4.07
CA VAL A 83 2.74 -3.08 -4.02
C VAL A 83 1.29 -2.80 -3.63
N SER A 84 0.34 -3.56 -4.18
CA SER A 84 -1.09 -3.37 -3.93
C SER A 84 -1.52 -3.69 -2.50
N SER A 85 -0.67 -4.36 -1.73
CA SER A 85 -0.90 -4.69 -0.32
C SER A 85 -0.39 -3.63 0.68
N ILE A 86 0.18 -2.52 0.17
CA ILE A 86 0.77 -1.45 0.99
C ILE A 86 -0.12 -0.21 0.93
N TYR A 87 -0.46 0.32 2.11
CA TYR A 87 -1.33 1.49 2.28
C TYR A 87 -0.67 2.50 3.20
N GLY A 88 -0.89 3.79 2.93
CA GLY A 88 -0.38 4.87 3.76
C GLY A 88 -1.27 6.09 3.75
N ILE A 89 -1.29 6.80 4.86
CA ILE A 89 -1.94 8.10 5.01
C ILE A 89 -0.90 9.08 5.56
N ASP A 90 -0.88 10.28 5.03
CA ASP A 90 -0.15 11.41 5.63
C ASP A 90 -0.90 12.71 5.37
N ILE A 91 -0.83 13.63 6.32
CA ILE A 91 -1.51 14.93 6.23
C ILE A 91 -0.78 15.89 5.27
N LEU A 92 0.52 15.70 5.08
CA LEU A 92 1.40 16.55 4.29
C LEU A 92 1.53 16.02 2.86
N GLU A 93 1.20 16.87 1.88
CA GLU A 93 1.25 16.53 0.46
C GLU A 93 2.65 16.12 0.00
N ASP A 94 3.69 16.83 0.44
CA ASP A 94 5.07 16.54 0.06
C ASP A 94 5.53 15.16 0.59
N ASN A 95 5.10 14.76 1.79
CA ASN A 95 5.36 13.43 2.33
C ASN A 95 4.70 12.35 1.48
N VAL A 96 3.43 12.54 1.12
CA VAL A 96 2.69 11.61 0.26
C VAL A 96 3.38 11.42 -1.08
N GLN A 97 3.79 12.52 -1.73
CA GLN A 97 4.49 12.46 -3.02
C GLN A 97 5.87 11.78 -2.89
N GLN A 98 6.64 12.10 -1.86
CA GLN A 98 7.92 11.46 -1.59
C GLN A 98 7.76 9.98 -1.28
N CYS A 99 6.75 9.60 -0.50
CA CYS A 99 6.45 8.21 -0.19
C CYS A 99 6.12 7.42 -1.48
N ARG A 100 5.22 7.93 -2.31
CA ARG A 100 4.87 7.31 -3.61
C ARG A 100 6.08 7.13 -4.50
N GLN A 101 6.90 8.19 -4.66
CA GLN A 101 8.09 8.15 -5.49
C GLN A 101 9.10 7.13 -4.95
N ARG A 102 9.37 7.13 -3.65
CA ARG A 102 10.30 6.20 -3.02
C ARG A 102 9.88 4.74 -3.18
N LEU A 103 8.60 4.44 -2.99
CA LEU A 103 8.07 3.09 -3.20
C LEU A 103 8.17 2.67 -4.67
N PHE A 104 7.89 3.59 -5.59
CA PHE A 104 8.05 3.34 -7.01
C PHE A 104 9.52 3.07 -7.38
N ASP A 105 10.46 3.87 -6.87
CA ASP A 105 11.89 3.73 -7.15
C ASP A 105 12.43 2.37 -6.66
N ILE A 106 11.99 1.91 -5.48
CA ILE A 106 12.34 0.59 -4.95
C ILE A 106 11.86 -0.51 -5.89
N PHE A 107 10.61 -0.43 -6.34
CA PHE A 107 10.08 -1.39 -7.30
C PHE A 107 10.82 -1.33 -8.63
N ASP A 108 10.99 -0.14 -9.23
CA ASP A 108 11.59 0.02 -10.56
C ASP A 108 13.07 -0.39 -10.59
N LEU A 109 13.82 -0.10 -9.52
CA LEU A 109 15.19 -0.54 -9.38
C LEU A 109 15.30 -2.08 -9.37
N ALA A 110 14.44 -2.75 -8.60
CA ALA A 110 14.43 -4.21 -8.53
C ALA A 110 13.99 -4.84 -9.86
N TYR A 111 12.95 -4.28 -10.47
CA TYR A 111 12.39 -4.75 -11.74
C TYR A 111 13.35 -4.57 -12.91
N THR A 112 13.95 -3.37 -13.04
CA THR A 112 14.91 -3.06 -14.10
C THR A 112 16.21 -3.87 -13.94
N ARG A 113 16.67 -4.09 -12.71
CA ARG A 113 17.83 -4.94 -12.45
C ARG A 113 17.65 -6.36 -12.97
N LEU A 114 16.45 -6.92 -12.82
CA LEU A 114 16.16 -8.31 -13.22
C LEU A 114 15.91 -8.44 -14.74
N PHE A 115 15.13 -7.53 -15.32
CA PHE A 115 14.60 -7.71 -16.67
C PHE A 115 15.18 -6.71 -17.69
N ARG A 116 15.93 -5.72 -17.25
CA ARG A 116 16.64 -4.75 -18.12
C ARG A 116 15.70 -4.16 -19.20
N GLU A 117 16.05 -4.33 -20.47
CA GLU A 117 15.29 -3.83 -21.61
C GLU A 117 13.93 -4.54 -21.81
N ALA A 118 13.77 -5.73 -21.26
CA ALA A 118 12.49 -6.44 -21.29
C ALA A 118 11.47 -5.90 -20.29
N ALA A 119 11.89 -5.01 -19.35
CA ALA A 119 11.00 -4.43 -18.36
C ALA A 119 9.95 -3.52 -19.03
N LYS A 120 8.66 -3.78 -18.74
CA LYS A 120 7.52 -3.16 -19.44
C LYS A 120 7.06 -1.88 -18.75
N ASP A 121 6.80 -0.84 -19.53
CA ASP A 121 6.25 0.42 -19.03
C ASP A 121 4.81 0.27 -18.51
N GLU A 122 4.04 -0.69 -19.04
CA GLU A 122 2.71 -1.00 -18.54
C GLU A 122 2.75 -1.48 -17.08
N CYS A 123 3.77 -2.25 -16.70
CA CYS A 123 3.95 -2.68 -15.32
C CYS A 123 4.29 -1.49 -14.40
N ARG A 124 5.15 -0.59 -14.86
CA ARG A 124 5.49 0.67 -14.15
C ARG A 124 4.25 1.55 -13.96
N LYS A 125 3.45 1.75 -15.02
CA LYS A 125 2.19 2.51 -14.97
C LYS A 125 1.20 1.88 -14.00
N ALA A 126 1.07 0.56 -13.99
CA ALA A 126 0.20 -0.15 -13.05
C ALA A 126 0.62 0.09 -11.60
N VAL A 127 1.92 -0.01 -11.30
CA VAL A 127 2.47 0.26 -9.96
C VAL A 127 2.25 1.73 -9.55
N GLN A 128 2.53 2.68 -10.42
CA GLN A 128 2.31 4.12 -10.14
C GLN A 128 0.82 4.40 -9.86
N PHE A 129 -0.08 3.82 -10.65
CA PHE A 129 -1.51 3.97 -10.45
C PHE A 129 -1.96 3.41 -9.10
N ILE A 130 -1.52 2.20 -8.73
CA ILE A 130 -1.83 1.57 -7.45
C ILE A 130 -1.31 2.41 -6.28
N LEU A 131 -0.06 2.86 -6.33
CA LEU A 131 0.52 3.73 -5.31
C LEU A 131 -0.26 5.04 -5.16
N GLY A 132 -0.73 5.62 -6.28
CA GLY A 132 -1.58 6.80 -6.26
C GLY A 132 -2.93 6.59 -5.55
N ARG A 133 -3.42 5.34 -5.50
CA ARG A 133 -4.68 4.97 -4.83
C ARG A 133 -4.49 4.52 -3.38
N ASN A 134 -3.33 3.99 -3.06
CA ASN A 134 -3.07 3.38 -1.77
C ASN A 134 -2.32 4.31 -0.79
N ILE A 135 -1.57 5.29 -1.29
CA ILE A 135 -0.88 6.30 -0.46
C ILE A 135 -1.64 7.62 -0.61
N ILE A 136 -2.33 8.04 0.44
CA ILE A 136 -3.38 9.06 0.36
C ILE A 136 -3.03 10.25 1.26
N ARG A 137 -3.26 11.47 0.74
CA ARG A 137 -3.24 12.67 1.56
C ARG A 137 -4.53 12.73 2.37
N GLY A 138 -4.41 12.60 3.68
CA GLY A 138 -5.55 12.57 4.58
C GLY A 138 -5.14 12.70 6.03
N ASP A 139 -6.13 12.88 6.86
CA ASP A 139 -6.00 12.84 8.32
C ASP A 139 -6.64 11.52 8.81
N ALA A 140 -5.80 10.64 9.34
CA ALA A 140 -6.22 9.33 9.83
C ALA A 140 -7.07 9.41 11.10
N LEU A 141 -7.04 10.53 11.83
CA LEU A 141 -7.88 10.72 13.02
C LEU A 141 -9.31 11.12 12.65
N THR A 142 -9.44 11.98 11.64
CA THR A 142 -10.76 12.40 11.14
C THR A 142 -11.30 11.48 10.04
N LEU A 143 -10.48 10.57 9.52
CA LEU A 143 -10.77 9.65 8.41
C LEU A 143 -11.13 10.37 7.11
N GLN A 144 -10.65 11.60 6.95
CA GLN A 144 -10.97 12.47 5.82
C GLN A 144 -9.73 12.89 5.05
N THR A 145 -9.91 13.16 3.76
CA THR A 145 -8.89 13.79 2.93
C THR A 145 -8.66 15.23 3.36
N VAL A 146 -7.44 15.74 3.16
CA VAL A 146 -7.08 17.14 3.42
C VAL A 146 -7.31 17.98 2.17
N GLY A 147 -8.01 19.11 2.31
CA GLY A 147 -8.27 20.07 1.22
C GLY A 147 -9.53 20.91 1.48
N ASP A 148 -9.91 21.75 0.52
CA ASP A 148 -11.05 22.66 0.64
C ASP A 148 -12.41 21.95 0.80
N LYS A 149 -12.50 20.72 0.31
CA LYS A 149 -13.70 19.88 0.40
C LYS A 149 -13.29 18.49 0.91
N PRO A 150 -13.13 18.33 2.23
CA PRO A 150 -12.79 17.04 2.81
C PRO A 150 -13.82 15.97 2.44
N ARG A 151 -13.34 14.76 2.13
CA ARG A 151 -14.16 13.58 1.83
C ARG A 151 -13.63 12.40 2.62
N SER A 152 -14.45 11.39 2.83
CA SER A 152 -13.97 10.13 3.41
C SER A 152 -12.75 9.60 2.68
N ILE A 153 -11.76 9.14 3.41
CA ILE A 153 -10.63 8.41 2.82
C ILE A 153 -11.16 7.10 2.26
N VAL A 154 -10.82 6.83 1.01
CA VAL A 154 -11.22 5.61 0.28
C VAL A 154 -9.97 4.87 -0.16
N PHE A 155 -9.84 3.62 0.24
CA PHE A 155 -8.78 2.72 -0.20
C PHE A 155 -9.29 1.78 -1.29
N SER A 156 -8.42 1.49 -2.25
CA SER A 156 -8.67 0.46 -3.25
C SER A 156 -8.12 -0.88 -2.75
N GLU A 157 -8.97 -1.87 -2.66
CA GLU A 157 -8.56 -3.26 -2.45
C GLU A 157 -8.35 -3.93 -3.80
N TRP A 158 -7.27 -4.70 -3.90
CA TRP A 158 -6.82 -5.37 -5.12
C TRP A 158 -6.76 -6.87 -4.88
N SER A 159 -7.71 -7.61 -5.43
CA SER A 159 -7.78 -9.06 -5.26
C SER A 159 -7.36 -9.78 -6.56
N PRO A 160 -6.36 -10.67 -6.53
CA PRO A 160 -6.09 -11.55 -7.64
C PRO A 160 -7.26 -12.53 -7.79
N VAL A 161 -7.75 -12.71 -9.04
CA VAL A 161 -8.87 -13.62 -9.30
C VAL A 161 -8.34 -14.86 -10.02
N ASN A 162 -8.12 -14.77 -11.32
CA ASN A 162 -7.63 -15.89 -12.12
C ASN A 162 -6.40 -15.47 -12.93
N GLY A 163 -5.27 -16.16 -12.73
CA GLY A 163 -4.06 -15.89 -13.49
C GLY A 163 -3.59 -14.44 -13.33
N SER A 164 -3.69 -13.64 -14.40
CA SER A 164 -3.22 -12.26 -14.45
C SER A 164 -4.32 -11.21 -14.23
N MET A 165 -5.51 -11.60 -13.77
CA MET A 165 -6.63 -10.70 -13.57
C MET A 165 -6.69 -10.21 -12.12
N LEU A 166 -6.99 -8.90 -11.96
CA LEU A 166 -7.26 -8.25 -10.69
C LEU A 166 -8.71 -7.75 -10.63
N LYS A 167 -9.32 -7.90 -9.48
CA LYS A 167 -10.56 -7.22 -9.09
C LYS A 167 -10.21 -6.04 -8.20
N ARG A 168 -10.71 -4.85 -8.54
CA ARG A 168 -10.62 -3.68 -7.67
C ARG A 168 -11.95 -3.42 -7.00
N ARG A 169 -11.91 -3.14 -5.70
CA ARG A 169 -13.04 -2.68 -4.90
C ARG A 169 -12.59 -1.50 -4.04
N ASP A 170 -13.38 -0.46 -3.99
CA ASP A 170 -13.07 0.72 -3.18
C ASP A 170 -13.90 0.70 -1.90
N PHE A 171 -13.26 0.90 -0.74
CA PHE A 171 -13.87 0.92 0.58
C PHE A 171 -13.52 2.21 1.31
N THR A 172 -14.46 2.78 2.08
CA THR A 172 -14.10 3.84 3.01
C THR A 172 -13.22 3.31 4.12
N PHE A 173 -12.28 4.13 4.57
CA PHE A 173 -11.45 3.78 5.73
C PHE A 173 -12.29 3.59 6.99
N HIS A 174 -13.32 4.41 7.18
CA HIS A 174 -14.30 4.24 8.26
C HIS A 174 -14.97 2.85 8.23
N GLY A 175 -15.44 2.41 7.07
CA GLY A 175 -16.07 1.10 6.92
C GLY A 175 -15.12 -0.06 7.22
N LEU A 176 -13.85 0.06 6.83
CA LEU A 176 -12.83 -0.94 7.15
C LEU A 176 -12.53 -1.02 8.65
N LEU A 177 -12.46 0.12 9.36
CA LEU A 177 -12.24 0.17 10.81
C LEU A 177 -13.43 -0.39 11.58
N ALA A 178 -14.66 0.01 11.23
CA ALA A 178 -15.88 -0.51 11.86
C ALA A 178 -15.95 -2.05 11.74
N HIS A 179 -15.59 -2.59 10.58
CA HIS A 179 -15.52 -4.03 10.39
C HIS A 179 -14.47 -4.70 11.30
N ALA A 180 -13.28 -4.11 11.39
CA ALA A 180 -12.21 -4.65 12.25
C ALA A 180 -12.61 -4.63 13.74
N GLU A 181 -13.30 -3.59 14.20
CA GLU A 181 -13.83 -3.50 15.57
C GLU A 181 -14.88 -4.60 15.85
N HIS A 182 -15.79 -4.84 14.89
CA HIS A 182 -16.79 -5.91 15.04
C HIS A 182 -16.16 -7.31 15.10
N GLN A 183 -15.12 -7.59 14.31
CA GLN A 183 -14.40 -8.86 14.36
C GLN A 183 -13.67 -9.09 15.70
N ALA A 184 -13.24 -8.01 16.36
CA ALA A 184 -12.57 -8.09 17.66
C ALA A 184 -13.51 -8.31 18.85
N LEU A 185 -14.85 -8.23 18.65
CA LEU A 185 -15.83 -8.43 19.71
C LEU A 185 -16.15 -9.92 19.89
N PRO A 186 -15.97 -10.49 21.13
CA PRO A 186 -16.21 -11.92 21.40
C PRO A 186 -17.64 -12.39 21.10
N LEU A 187 -18.63 -11.49 21.14
CA LEU A 187 -20.05 -11.81 20.92
C LEU A 187 -20.38 -12.25 19.49
N PHE A 188 -19.51 -11.95 18.54
CA PHE A 188 -19.75 -12.20 17.11
C PHE A 188 -18.90 -13.33 16.54
N SER A 189 -18.09 -14.00 17.35
CA SER A 189 -17.24 -15.12 16.93
C SER A 189 -18.03 -16.32 16.39
N ASP A 190 -19.30 -16.45 16.80
CA ASP A 190 -20.19 -17.56 16.40
C ASP A 190 -21.06 -17.25 15.17
N LEU A 191 -21.06 -15.99 14.72
CA LEU A 191 -21.74 -15.57 13.50
C LEU A 191 -20.74 -15.64 12.34
N GLY A 192 -20.65 -16.73 11.65
CA GLY A 192 -19.68 -17.03 10.59
C GLY A 192 -19.13 -15.81 9.81
N GLU A 193 -17.94 -15.95 9.24
CA GLU A 193 -17.14 -14.89 8.59
C GLU A 193 -17.88 -14.03 7.55
N ASP A 194 -19.03 -14.47 7.06
CA ASP A 194 -19.79 -13.80 5.98
C ASP A 194 -20.74 -12.68 6.45
N VAL A 195 -20.99 -12.54 7.75
CA VAL A 195 -22.08 -11.67 8.26
C VAL A 195 -21.67 -10.20 8.35
N PHE A 196 -20.36 -9.88 8.34
CA PHE A 196 -19.84 -8.52 8.54
C PHE A 196 -18.77 -8.10 7.53
N LEU A 197 -18.82 -8.57 6.29
CA LEU A 197 -17.92 -8.06 5.26
C LEU A 197 -18.24 -6.58 4.96
N PRO A 198 -17.25 -5.68 4.95
CA PRO A 198 -17.50 -4.30 4.60
C PRO A 198 -18.05 -4.22 3.18
N THR A 199 -19.14 -3.45 3.00
CA THR A 199 -19.70 -3.23 1.67
C THR A 199 -18.80 -2.26 0.91
N PRO A 200 -18.33 -2.61 -0.29
CA PRO A 200 -17.56 -1.68 -1.09
C PRO A 200 -18.41 -0.52 -1.56
N GLU A 201 -17.87 0.70 -1.55
CA GLU A 201 -18.55 1.85 -2.15
C GLU A 201 -18.65 1.71 -3.68
N LYS A 202 -17.64 1.10 -4.28
CA LYS A 202 -17.57 0.87 -5.72
C LYS A 202 -16.81 -0.41 -6.04
N GLU A 203 -17.36 -1.16 -6.98
CA GLU A 203 -16.69 -2.29 -7.60
C GLU A 203 -16.37 -2.01 -9.07
N TYR A 204 -15.24 -2.54 -9.52
CA TYR A 204 -14.76 -2.36 -10.89
C TYR A 204 -14.75 -3.71 -11.62
N PRO A 205 -14.90 -3.71 -12.95
CA PRO A 205 -14.72 -4.93 -13.75
C PRO A 205 -13.35 -5.57 -13.52
N LEU A 206 -13.25 -6.86 -13.80
CA LEU A 206 -11.97 -7.56 -13.83
C LEU A 206 -11.08 -6.96 -14.90
N VAL A 207 -9.81 -6.74 -14.57
CA VAL A 207 -8.83 -6.15 -15.48
C VAL A 207 -7.50 -6.92 -15.38
N HIS A 208 -6.78 -7.00 -16.48
CA HIS A 208 -5.41 -7.53 -16.46
C HIS A 208 -4.52 -6.61 -15.63
N PHE A 209 -3.63 -7.17 -14.77
CA PHE A 209 -2.84 -6.38 -13.82
C PHE A 209 -1.98 -5.27 -14.48
N LEU A 210 -1.54 -5.46 -15.73
CA LEU A 210 -0.82 -4.43 -16.51
C LEU A 210 -1.72 -3.30 -17.04
N LYS A 211 -3.05 -3.45 -16.98
CA LYS A 211 -4.02 -2.48 -17.49
C LYS A 211 -4.85 -1.79 -16.41
N VAL A 212 -4.47 -1.93 -15.15
CA VAL A 212 -5.22 -1.31 -14.04
C VAL A 212 -5.26 0.21 -14.12
N ALA A 213 -4.24 0.83 -14.71
CA ALA A 213 -4.19 2.28 -14.93
C ALA A 213 -5.23 2.74 -15.98
N ASP A 214 -5.48 1.92 -16.99
CA ASP A 214 -6.42 2.24 -18.08
C ASP A 214 -7.87 2.09 -17.63
N ALA A 215 -8.15 1.09 -16.77
CA ALA A 215 -9.49 0.82 -16.24
C ALA A 215 -9.92 1.74 -15.09
N GLY A 216 -9.05 2.62 -14.63
CA GLY A 216 -9.31 3.54 -13.53
C GLY A 216 -9.80 4.92 -13.93
N GLN A 217 -9.94 5.19 -15.21
CA GLN A 217 -10.54 6.44 -15.71
C GLN A 217 -12.08 6.30 -15.67
N PRO A 218 -12.78 7.37 -15.23
CA PRO A 218 -14.25 7.39 -15.15
C PRO A 218 -14.90 7.28 -16.52
#